data_25341efd6a6ef9d97d8da6bb3663bad3
#
_entry.id   25341efd6a6ef9d97d8da6bb3663bad3
#
_cell.length_a   1.000
_cell.length_b   1.000
_cell.length_c   1.000
_cell.angle_alpha   90.00
_cell.angle_beta   90.00
_cell.angle_gamma   90.00
#
_symmetry.space_group_name_H-M   'P 1'
#
loop_
_entity.id
_entity.type
_entity.pdbx_description
1 polymer ?
#
loop_
_entity_poly.entity_id
_entity_poly.type
_entity_poly.pdbx_seq_one_letter_code
_entity_poly.pdbx_strand_id
1 'polypeptide(L)'
;MSVYVLLLLVARSVSSLHRIAPDHWLPLTVISSAKSYSPTKKYGVAAGLGFAHAGTSIVVAMAIFYAGLVLIHSYVSYLLLAGEVLLVIIGLYFIINGYRESHEETSFSETSAISVSAFPDLALLPIVISGATLSNLQIGTILLEFFLASGIALTAMVFIAGKGLGKAISKVPPKYMDYLIGGVLIATAVLIRFI
;
A
#
# COMPACT_ATOMS: atom_id res chain seq x y z
N MET A 1 -0.09 17.77 -16.04
CA MET A 1 -0.83 17.07 -14.92
C MET A 1 -0.36 17.71 -13.64
N SER A 2 -1.24 18.06 -12.70
CA SER A 2 -0.76 18.66 -11.43
C SER A 2 -0.20 17.58 -10.50
N VAL A 3 0.74 17.97 -9.62
CA VAL A 3 1.32 17.09 -8.59
C VAL A 3 0.20 16.43 -7.74
N TYR A 4 -0.85 17.17 -7.41
CA TYR A 4 -2.00 16.63 -6.68
C TYR A 4 -2.65 15.45 -7.40
N VAL A 5 -2.96 15.59 -8.70
CA VAL A 5 -3.59 14.51 -9.47
C VAL A 5 -2.65 13.31 -9.60
N LEU A 6 -1.37 13.55 -9.80
CA LEU A 6 -0.37 12.47 -9.84
C LEU A 6 -0.37 11.69 -8.53
N LEU A 7 -0.21 12.37 -7.38
CA LEU A 7 -0.13 11.71 -6.07
C LEU A 7 -1.44 11.01 -5.68
N LEU A 8 -2.59 11.56 -6.08
CA LEU A 8 -3.88 10.90 -5.90
C LEU A 8 -3.95 9.55 -6.64
N LEU A 9 -3.56 9.55 -7.92
CA LEU A 9 -3.55 8.34 -8.75
C LEU A 9 -2.53 7.32 -8.24
N VAL A 10 -1.36 7.78 -7.80
CA VAL A 10 -0.31 6.92 -7.24
C VAL A 10 -0.77 6.29 -5.93
N ALA A 11 -1.35 7.05 -5.01
CA ALA A 11 -1.87 6.55 -3.74
C ALA A 11 -2.92 5.45 -3.96
N ARG A 12 -3.86 5.68 -4.89
CA ARG A 12 -4.86 4.68 -5.29
C ARG A 12 -4.23 3.43 -5.89
N SER A 13 -3.29 3.62 -6.83
CA SER A 13 -2.65 2.51 -7.54
C SER A 13 -1.82 1.65 -6.61
N VAL A 14 -0.95 2.27 -5.80
CA VAL A 14 -0.07 1.57 -4.85
C VAL A 14 -0.90 0.80 -3.83
N SER A 15 -1.90 1.46 -3.22
CA SER A 15 -2.79 0.81 -2.25
C SER A 15 -3.53 -0.39 -2.86
N SER A 16 -4.03 -0.28 -4.09
CA SER A 16 -4.72 -1.37 -4.77
C SER A 16 -3.77 -2.52 -5.13
N LEU A 17 -2.62 -2.21 -5.74
CA LEU A 17 -1.63 -3.21 -6.15
C LEU A 17 -1.11 -4.02 -4.96
N HIS A 18 -0.81 -3.32 -3.85
CA HIS A 18 -0.36 -3.97 -2.62
C HIS A 18 -1.40 -4.97 -2.08
N ARG A 19 -2.72 -4.68 -2.23
CA ARG A 19 -3.79 -5.58 -1.79
C ARG A 19 -4.11 -6.71 -2.77
N ILE A 20 -3.72 -6.59 -4.03
CA ILE A 20 -3.87 -7.65 -5.03
C ILE A 20 -2.83 -8.76 -4.81
N ALA A 21 -1.71 -8.47 -4.16
CA ALA A 21 -0.69 -9.45 -3.82
C ALA A 21 -1.28 -10.60 -2.99
N PRO A 22 -0.97 -11.87 -3.33
CA PRO A 22 -1.58 -13.05 -2.71
C PRO A 22 -1.33 -13.19 -1.21
N ASP A 23 -0.24 -12.62 -0.69
CA ASP A 23 0.15 -12.64 0.71
C ASP A 23 -0.89 -11.99 1.66
N HIS A 24 -1.72 -11.08 1.15
CA HIS A 24 -2.75 -10.41 1.94
C HIS A 24 -4.10 -11.15 1.97
N TRP A 25 -4.62 -11.55 0.80
CA TRP A 25 -5.97 -12.14 0.72
C TRP A 25 -5.98 -13.66 0.81
N LEU A 26 -4.88 -14.34 0.41
CA LEU A 26 -4.84 -15.79 0.37
C LEU A 26 -4.94 -16.40 1.78
N PRO A 27 -4.15 -15.96 2.79
CA PRO A 27 -4.28 -16.46 4.16
C PRO A 27 -5.68 -16.26 4.72
N LEU A 28 -6.28 -15.09 4.51
CA LEU A 28 -7.65 -14.79 4.95
C LEU A 28 -8.67 -15.71 4.29
N THR A 29 -8.49 -16.02 3.00
CA THR A 29 -9.35 -16.94 2.27
C THR A 29 -9.25 -18.36 2.81
N VAL A 30 -8.03 -18.84 3.11
CA VAL A 30 -7.76 -20.16 3.69
C VAL A 30 -8.37 -20.25 5.09
N ILE A 31 -8.08 -19.29 5.98
CA ILE A 31 -8.62 -19.26 7.36
C ILE A 31 -10.15 -19.22 7.36
N SER A 32 -10.74 -18.36 6.52
CA SER A 32 -12.19 -18.23 6.45
C SER A 32 -12.88 -19.50 5.94
N SER A 33 -12.21 -20.25 5.06
CA SER A 33 -12.70 -21.56 4.59
C SER A 33 -12.54 -22.65 5.66
N ALA A 34 -11.37 -22.73 6.29
CA ALA A 34 -11.11 -23.70 7.36
C ALA A 34 -12.03 -23.53 8.57
N LYS A 35 -12.36 -22.28 8.93
CA LYS A 35 -13.27 -21.94 10.04
C LYS A 35 -14.72 -21.80 9.60
N SER A 36 -15.07 -22.13 8.37
CA SER A 36 -16.44 -22.08 7.82
C SER A 36 -17.12 -20.73 8.08
N TYR A 37 -16.44 -19.61 7.82
CA TYR A 37 -17.03 -18.29 8.02
C TYR A 37 -18.22 -18.06 7.10
N SER A 38 -19.28 -17.46 7.65
CA SER A 38 -20.38 -16.97 6.82
C SER A 38 -19.87 -15.89 5.83
N PRO A 39 -20.54 -15.69 4.69
CA PRO A 39 -20.13 -14.67 3.71
C PRO A 39 -19.99 -13.28 4.35
N THR A 40 -20.94 -12.88 5.17
CA THR A 40 -20.92 -11.59 5.88
C THR A 40 -19.69 -11.46 6.78
N LYS A 41 -19.37 -12.49 7.56
CA LYS A 41 -18.19 -12.50 8.44
C LYS A 41 -16.91 -12.46 7.62
N LYS A 42 -16.81 -13.24 6.55
CA LYS A 42 -15.64 -13.30 5.67
C LYS A 42 -15.32 -11.94 5.06
N TYR A 43 -16.33 -11.29 4.46
CA TYR A 43 -16.13 -9.99 3.81
C TYR A 43 -15.98 -8.85 4.82
N GLY A 44 -16.68 -8.93 5.96
CA GLY A 44 -16.51 -7.97 7.06
C GLY A 44 -15.10 -7.99 7.63
N VAL A 45 -14.51 -9.17 7.83
CA VAL A 45 -13.10 -9.31 8.28
C VAL A 45 -12.15 -8.78 7.21
N ALA A 46 -12.38 -9.08 5.91
CA ALA A 46 -11.55 -8.57 4.82
C ALA A 46 -11.57 -7.03 4.77
N ALA A 47 -12.76 -6.43 4.82
CA ALA A 47 -12.90 -4.97 4.86
C ALA A 47 -12.22 -4.38 6.09
N GLY A 48 -12.49 -4.95 7.27
CA GLY A 48 -11.90 -4.50 8.54
C GLY A 48 -10.37 -4.51 8.51
N LEU A 49 -9.74 -5.60 8.02
CA LEU A 49 -8.29 -5.70 7.90
C LEU A 49 -7.73 -4.70 6.87
N GLY A 50 -8.38 -4.55 5.72
CA GLY A 50 -7.95 -3.58 4.70
C GLY A 50 -8.00 -2.13 5.21
N PHE A 51 -9.09 -1.76 5.89
CA PHE A 51 -9.23 -0.42 6.48
C PHE A 51 -8.31 -0.21 7.68
N ALA A 52 -8.15 -1.21 8.55
CA ALA A 52 -7.24 -1.10 9.69
C ALA A 52 -5.79 -0.89 9.24
N HIS A 53 -5.33 -1.65 8.26
CA HIS A 53 -3.98 -1.49 7.71
C HIS A 53 -3.79 -0.11 7.07
N ALA A 54 -4.74 0.36 6.26
CA ALA A 54 -4.67 1.69 5.69
C ALA A 54 -4.70 2.78 6.77
N GLY A 55 -5.52 2.59 7.81
CA GLY A 55 -5.58 3.50 8.95
C GLY A 55 -4.26 3.58 9.71
N THR A 56 -3.63 2.46 10.02
CA THR A 56 -2.29 2.45 10.67
C THR A 56 -1.23 3.09 9.77
N SER A 57 -1.25 2.82 8.47
CA SER A 57 -0.35 3.45 7.49
C SER A 57 -0.51 4.98 7.47
N ILE A 58 -1.75 5.47 7.47
CA ILE A 58 -2.05 6.89 7.51
C ILE A 58 -1.54 7.52 8.81
N VAL A 59 -1.83 6.90 9.96
CA VAL A 59 -1.37 7.42 11.26
C VAL A 59 0.15 7.55 11.31
N VAL A 60 0.87 6.51 10.89
CA VAL A 60 2.33 6.52 10.86
C VAL A 60 2.87 7.54 9.87
N ALA A 61 2.35 7.58 8.64
CA ALA A 61 2.80 8.52 7.61
C ALA A 61 2.56 10.00 8.05
N MET A 62 1.39 10.29 8.64
CA MET A 62 1.07 11.63 9.12
C MET A 62 1.90 12.03 10.34
N ALA A 63 2.16 11.11 11.28
CA ALA A 63 3.02 11.37 12.43
C ALA A 63 4.44 11.77 11.97
N ILE A 64 5.02 11.02 11.02
CA ILE A 64 6.34 11.33 10.46
C ILE A 64 6.30 12.62 9.65
N PHE A 65 5.26 12.86 8.85
CA PHE A 65 5.08 14.09 8.07
C PHE A 65 5.04 15.33 8.96
N TYR A 66 4.21 15.34 10.01
CA TYR A 66 4.14 16.46 10.94
C TYR A 66 5.41 16.65 11.75
N ALA A 67 6.06 15.55 12.18
CA ALA A 67 7.38 15.64 12.82
C ALA A 67 8.41 16.31 11.88
N GLY A 68 8.40 15.92 10.59
CA GLY A 68 9.23 16.54 9.56
C GLY A 68 8.94 18.03 9.36
N LEU A 69 7.66 18.43 9.31
CA LEU A 69 7.26 19.85 9.20
C LEU A 69 7.73 20.68 10.40
N VAL A 70 7.62 20.16 11.62
CA VAL A 70 8.08 20.84 12.84
C VAL A 70 9.59 21.03 12.85
N LEU A 71 10.34 20.00 12.44
CA LEU A 71 11.81 20.01 12.45
C LEU A 71 12.40 20.86 11.31
N ILE A 72 11.71 20.95 10.16
CA ILE A 72 12.25 21.54 8.92
C ILE A 72 11.40 22.75 8.46
N HIS A 73 10.72 23.41 9.39
CA HIS A 73 9.76 24.50 9.11
C HIS A 73 10.26 25.59 8.16
N SER A 74 11.56 25.90 8.19
CA SER A 74 12.17 26.93 7.34
C SER A 74 12.60 26.43 5.95
N TYR A 75 12.47 25.13 5.64
CA TYR A 75 13.10 24.51 4.46
C TYR A 75 12.18 23.50 3.76
N VAL A 76 10.99 23.95 3.34
CA VAL A 76 10.02 23.07 2.63
C VAL A 76 10.62 22.41 1.38
N SER A 77 11.54 23.08 0.69
CA SER A 77 12.25 22.51 -0.48
C SER A 77 13.08 21.27 -0.13
N TYR A 78 13.68 21.21 1.06
CA TYR A 78 14.37 19.99 1.51
C TYR A 78 13.41 18.87 1.85
N LEU A 79 12.21 19.19 2.35
CA LEU A 79 11.18 18.20 2.62
C LEU A 79 10.66 17.57 1.31
N LEU A 80 10.45 18.38 0.27
CA LEU A 80 10.09 17.89 -1.06
C LEU A 80 11.19 17.00 -1.65
N LEU A 81 12.45 17.43 -1.58
CA LEU A 81 13.57 16.61 -2.03
C LEU A 81 13.67 15.29 -1.25
N ALA A 82 13.44 15.34 0.08
CA ALA A 82 13.38 14.13 0.90
C ALA A 82 12.27 13.19 0.44
N GLY A 83 11.08 13.71 0.09
CA GLY A 83 9.98 12.94 -0.46
C GLY A 83 10.37 12.23 -1.77
N GLU A 84 10.99 12.95 -2.71
CA GLU A 84 11.46 12.37 -3.98
C GLU A 84 12.52 11.28 -3.76
N VAL A 85 13.50 11.54 -2.90
CA VAL A 85 14.54 10.56 -2.55
C VAL A 85 13.91 9.31 -1.89
N LEU A 86 12.94 9.49 -0.99
CA LEU A 86 12.23 8.39 -0.36
C LEU A 86 11.40 7.58 -1.36
N LEU A 87 10.76 8.22 -2.35
CA LEU A 87 10.07 7.51 -3.44
C LEU A 87 11.02 6.55 -4.17
N VAL A 88 12.25 7.00 -4.47
CA VAL A 88 13.27 6.16 -5.12
C VAL A 88 13.73 5.05 -4.18
N ILE A 89 14.09 5.37 -2.93
CA ILE A 89 14.59 4.39 -1.95
C ILE A 89 13.55 3.30 -1.69
N ILE A 90 12.31 3.69 -1.43
CA ILE A 90 11.23 2.73 -1.15
C ILE A 90 10.84 1.97 -2.42
N GLY A 91 10.86 2.62 -3.58
CA GLY A 91 10.67 1.94 -4.86
C GLY A 91 11.73 0.86 -5.11
N LEU A 92 13.00 1.16 -4.86
CA LEU A 92 14.10 0.18 -4.94
C LEU A 92 13.95 -0.93 -3.89
N TYR A 93 13.51 -0.60 -2.67
CA TYR A 93 13.21 -1.59 -1.64
C TYR A 93 12.20 -2.62 -2.13
N PHE A 94 11.08 -2.19 -2.72
CA PHE A 94 10.08 -3.11 -3.28
C PHE A 94 10.66 -3.98 -4.41
N ILE A 95 11.45 -3.40 -5.32
CA ILE A 95 12.08 -4.17 -6.41
C ILE A 95 13.04 -5.22 -5.85
N ILE A 96 13.88 -4.86 -4.86
CA ILE A 96 14.82 -5.79 -4.22
C ILE A 96 14.07 -6.86 -3.45
N ASN A 97 13.00 -6.49 -2.72
CA ASN A 97 12.17 -7.44 -1.99
C ASN A 97 11.55 -8.46 -2.94
N GLY A 98 10.92 -8.02 -4.02
CA GLY A 98 10.37 -8.91 -5.03
C GLY A 98 11.41 -9.84 -5.68
N TYR A 99 12.67 -9.39 -5.80
CA TYR A 99 13.77 -10.26 -6.25
C TYR A 99 14.13 -11.32 -5.21
N ARG A 100 14.20 -10.95 -3.92
CA ARG A 100 14.55 -11.86 -2.81
C ARG A 100 13.46 -12.91 -2.58
N GLU A 101 12.18 -12.53 -2.57
CA GLU A 101 11.05 -13.46 -2.39
C GLU A 101 10.99 -14.56 -3.45
N SER A 102 11.59 -14.33 -4.63
CA SER A 102 11.67 -15.36 -5.66
C SER A 102 12.59 -16.53 -5.29
N HIS A 103 13.38 -16.41 -4.21
CA HIS A 103 14.39 -17.39 -3.79
C HIS A 103 14.10 -18.01 -2.41
N GLU A 104 13.04 -17.58 -1.71
CA GLU A 104 12.68 -18.13 -0.40
C GLU A 104 11.33 -18.87 -0.49
N GLU A 105 11.32 -20.14 -0.06
CA GLU A 105 10.08 -20.89 0.17
C GLU A 105 9.45 -20.39 1.48
N THR A 106 8.42 -19.55 1.40
CA THR A 106 7.71 -19.03 2.57
C THR A 106 6.72 -20.06 3.11
N SER A 107 7.04 -20.64 4.28
CA SER A 107 6.04 -21.39 5.07
C SER A 107 5.12 -20.40 5.78
N PHE A 108 3.87 -20.31 5.35
CA PHE A 108 2.86 -19.44 5.97
C PHE A 108 2.35 -20.02 7.29
N SER A 109 2.53 -19.26 8.40
CA SER A 109 1.82 -19.49 9.67
C SER A 109 0.64 -18.50 9.80
N GLU A 110 -0.46 -18.89 10.52
CA GLU A 110 -1.61 -17.99 10.77
C GLU A 110 -1.20 -16.66 11.42
N THR A 111 -0.18 -16.71 12.28
CA THR A 111 0.33 -15.54 12.99
C THR A 111 1.05 -14.56 12.06
N SER A 112 1.79 -15.06 11.06
CA SER A 112 2.47 -14.21 10.09
C SER A 112 1.49 -13.47 9.17
N ALA A 113 0.39 -14.10 8.78
CA ALA A 113 -0.62 -13.49 7.92
C ALA A 113 -1.32 -12.28 8.58
N ILE A 114 -1.64 -12.40 9.88
CA ILE A 114 -2.25 -11.30 10.66
C ILE A 114 -1.21 -10.21 10.92
N SER A 115 0.04 -10.59 11.20
CA SER A 115 1.12 -9.63 11.48
C SER A 115 1.48 -8.81 10.24
N VAL A 116 1.58 -9.43 9.07
CA VAL A 116 1.82 -8.72 7.79
C VAL A 116 0.69 -7.74 7.48
N SER A 117 -0.57 -8.12 7.78
CA SER A 117 -1.72 -7.23 7.60
C SER A 117 -1.76 -6.04 8.57
N ALA A 118 -0.99 -6.07 9.67
CA ALA A 118 -0.93 -4.97 10.65
C ALA A 118 0.23 -4.00 10.38
N PHE A 119 1.22 -4.37 9.57
CA PHE A 119 2.37 -3.52 9.27
C PHE A 119 1.97 -2.36 8.36
N PRO A 120 2.34 -1.10 8.68
CA PRO A 120 2.00 0.05 7.85
C PRO A 120 2.67 -0.03 6.47
N ASP A 121 1.96 0.43 5.44
CA ASP A 121 2.47 0.52 4.08
C ASP A 121 3.47 1.69 3.98
N LEU A 122 4.74 1.34 3.83
CA LEU A 122 5.83 2.32 3.73
C LEU A 122 5.73 3.20 2.49
N ALA A 123 5.04 2.74 1.44
CA ALA A 123 4.90 3.49 0.20
C ALA A 123 4.02 4.75 0.36
N LEU A 124 3.17 4.81 1.38
CA LEU A 124 2.36 6.01 1.66
C LEU A 124 3.20 7.19 2.16
N LEU A 125 4.26 6.93 2.93
CA LEU A 125 5.09 7.98 3.52
C LEU A 125 5.69 8.94 2.48
N PRO A 126 6.42 8.49 1.44
CA PRO A 126 6.97 9.39 0.44
C PRO A 126 5.88 10.11 -0.37
N ILE A 127 4.72 9.49 -0.58
CA ILE A 127 3.58 10.12 -1.26
C ILE A 127 3.11 11.35 -0.47
N VAL A 128 2.93 11.21 0.85
CA VAL A 128 2.51 12.30 1.73
C VAL A 128 3.57 13.39 1.81
N ILE A 129 4.84 13.04 1.95
CA ILE A 129 5.95 14.01 2.01
C ILE A 129 6.08 14.78 0.68
N SER A 130 5.95 14.11 -0.47
CA SER A 130 5.96 14.76 -1.78
C SER A 130 4.77 15.72 -1.97
N GLY A 131 3.71 15.57 -1.18
CA GLY A 131 2.57 16.47 -1.11
C GLY A 131 2.71 17.65 -0.13
N ALA A 132 3.91 17.93 0.41
CA ALA A 132 4.09 18.92 1.48
C ALA A 132 3.65 20.36 1.12
N THR A 133 3.57 20.69 -0.16
CA THR A 133 3.07 21.99 -0.65
C THR A 133 1.56 22.00 -0.97
N LEU A 134 0.90 20.86 -0.87
CA LEU A 134 -0.53 20.73 -1.11
C LEU A 134 -1.34 21.27 0.07
N SER A 135 -2.58 21.69 -0.20
CA SER A 135 -3.50 22.06 0.86
C SER A 135 -3.91 20.86 1.72
N ASN A 136 -4.33 21.11 2.96
CA ASN A 136 -4.81 20.05 3.86
C ASN A 136 -5.97 19.25 3.26
N LEU A 137 -6.84 19.89 2.47
CA LEU A 137 -7.93 19.22 1.77
C LEU A 137 -7.41 18.25 0.71
N GLN A 138 -6.39 18.64 -0.05
CA GLN A 138 -5.78 17.78 -1.08
C GLN A 138 -5.06 16.59 -0.46
N ILE A 139 -4.31 16.81 0.63
CA ILE A 139 -3.70 15.70 1.39
C ILE A 139 -4.80 14.79 1.95
N GLY A 140 -5.84 15.34 2.55
CA GLY A 140 -6.98 14.57 3.06
C GLY A 140 -7.66 13.71 2.00
N THR A 141 -7.82 14.21 0.77
CA THR A 141 -8.39 13.42 -0.34
C THR A 141 -7.45 12.31 -0.81
N ILE A 142 -6.12 12.53 -0.83
CA ILE A 142 -5.13 11.49 -1.14
C ILE A 142 -5.19 10.36 -0.10
N LEU A 143 -5.25 10.72 1.19
CA LEU A 143 -5.35 9.75 2.29
C LEU A 143 -6.66 8.97 2.26
N LEU A 144 -7.77 9.65 1.96
CA LEU A 144 -9.09 9.03 1.82
C LEU A 144 -9.09 8.03 0.64
N GLU A 145 -8.52 8.41 -0.50
CA GLU A 145 -8.43 7.53 -1.67
C GLU A 145 -7.57 6.28 -1.36
N PHE A 146 -6.43 6.46 -0.69
CA PHE A 146 -5.60 5.34 -0.22
C PHE A 146 -6.38 4.42 0.71
N PHE A 147 -7.10 4.98 1.69
CA PHE A 147 -7.90 4.24 2.65
C PHE A 147 -9.00 3.42 1.99
N LEU A 148 -9.80 4.04 1.12
CA LEU A 148 -10.90 3.39 0.42
C LEU A 148 -10.38 2.32 -0.54
N ALA A 149 -9.34 2.63 -1.30
CA ALA A 149 -8.75 1.70 -2.26
C ALA A 149 -8.23 0.43 -1.56
N SER A 150 -7.58 0.55 -0.40
CA SER A 150 -7.08 -0.58 0.38
C SER A 150 -8.22 -1.51 0.84
N GLY A 151 -9.25 -0.97 1.49
CA GLY A 151 -10.37 -1.76 1.99
C GLY A 151 -11.17 -2.43 0.88
N ILE A 152 -11.45 -1.68 -0.19
CA ILE A 152 -12.18 -2.18 -1.37
C ILE A 152 -11.38 -3.26 -2.07
N ALA A 153 -10.09 -3.04 -2.34
CA ALA A 153 -9.26 -3.98 -3.06
C ALA A 153 -9.13 -5.32 -2.32
N LEU A 154 -8.85 -5.30 -1.01
CA LEU A 154 -8.74 -6.54 -0.22
C LEU A 154 -10.08 -7.29 -0.19
N THR A 155 -11.19 -6.59 0.02
CA THR A 155 -12.53 -7.20 0.02
C THR A 155 -12.86 -7.81 -1.34
N ALA A 156 -12.57 -7.09 -2.43
CA ALA A 156 -12.79 -7.57 -3.79
C ALA A 156 -11.92 -8.82 -4.09
N MET A 157 -10.66 -8.84 -3.67
CA MET A 157 -9.78 -10.00 -3.85
C MET A 157 -10.30 -11.22 -3.11
N VAL A 158 -10.75 -11.07 -1.86
CA VAL A 158 -11.35 -12.18 -1.09
C VAL A 158 -12.66 -12.66 -1.74
N PHE A 159 -13.46 -11.76 -2.32
CA PHE A 159 -14.67 -12.12 -3.06
C PHE A 159 -14.33 -12.91 -4.35
N ILE A 160 -13.39 -12.42 -5.15
CA ILE A 160 -12.95 -13.06 -6.40
C ILE A 160 -12.35 -14.43 -6.12
N ALA A 161 -11.52 -14.54 -5.07
CA ALA A 161 -10.94 -15.80 -4.64
C ALA A 161 -12.03 -16.82 -4.23
N GLY A 162 -13.06 -16.35 -3.54
CA GLY A 162 -14.21 -17.19 -3.15
C GLY A 162 -15.06 -17.69 -4.33
N LYS A 163 -14.99 -17.05 -5.51
CA LYS A 163 -15.65 -17.48 -6.75
C LYS A 163 -14.85 -18.50 -7.56
N GLY A 164 -13.76 -19.04 -7.02
CA GLY A 164 -12.93 -20.05 -7.70
C GLY A 164 -11.79 -19.48 -8.55
N LEU A 165 -11.75 -18.18 -8.81
CA LEU A 165 -10.66 -17.52 -9.53
C LEU A 165 -9.37 -17.42 -8.69
N GLY A 166 -9.45 -17.67 -7.39
CA GLY A 166 -8.31 -17.66 -6.47
C GLY A 166 -7.17 -18.58 -6.91
N LYS A 167 -7.48 -19.76 -7.48
CA LYS A 167 -6.47 -20.69 -8.00
C LYS A 167 -5.67 -20.11 -9.19
N ALA A 168 -6.27 -19.28 -10.00
CA ALA A 168 -5.57 -18.63 -11.12
C ALA A 168 -4.70 -17.47 -10.63
N ILE A 169 -5.23 -16.65 -9.71
CA ILE A 169 -4.56 -15.46 -9.18
C ILE A 169 -3.43 -15.86 -8.23
N SER A 170 -3.59 -16.92 -7.42
CA SER A 170 -2.52 -17.41 -6.53
C SER A 170 -1.30 -17.95 -7.26
N LYS A 171 -1.39 -18.16 -8.57
CA LYS A 171 -0.24 -18.51 -9.41
C LYS A 171 0.62 -17.31 -9.80
N VAL A 172 0.10 -16.08 -9.60
CA VAL A 172 0.89 -14.86 -9.83
C VAL A 172 1.78 -14.64 -8.61
N PRO A 173 3.10 -14.79 -8.75
CA PRO A 173 4.00 -14.58 -7.62
C PRO A 173 3.89 -13.15 -7.06
N PRO A 174 3.92 -12.94 -5.74
CA PRO A 174 3.86 -11.63 -5.09
C PRO A 174 4.88 -10.64 -5.64
N LYS A 175 6.07 -11.11 -6.01
CA LYS A 175 7.15 -10.31 -6.59
C LYS A 175 6.74 -9.41 -7.75
N TYR A 176 5.75 -9.81 -8.56
CA TYR A 176 5.30 -8.96 -9.68
C TYR A 176 4.55 -7.73 -9.18
N MET A 177 3.84 -7.84 -8.05
CA MET A 177 3.20 -6.68 -7.43
C MET A 177 4.24 -5.74 -6.84
N ASP A 178 5.27 -6.28 -6.19
CA ASP A 178 6.40 -5.51 -5.67
C ASP A 178 7.14 -4.77 -6.79
N TYR A 179 7.40 -5.42 -7.92
CA TYR A 179 8.01 -4.76 -9.08
C TYR A 179 7.14 -3.63 -9.65
N LEU A 180 5.82 -3.83 -9.70
CA LEU A 180 4.89 -2.80 -10.15
C LEU A 180 4.85 -1.61 -9.18
N ILE A 181 4.75 -1.87 -7.87
CA ILE A 181 4.76 -0.83 -6.84
C ILE A 181 6.06 -0.04 -6.91
N GLY A 182 7.20 -0.74 -6.91
CA GLY A 182 8.52 -0.12 -7.02
C GLY A 182 8.68 0.73 -8.27
N GLY A 183 8.23 0.22 -9.41
CA GLY A 183 8.24 0.93 -10.69
C GLY A 183 7.37 2.20 -10.67
N VAL A 184 6.16 2.12 -10.10
CA VAL A 184 5.24 3.27 -9.96
C VAL A 184 5.86 4.35 -9.07
N LEU A 185 6.48 3.98 -7.94
CA LEU A 185 7.09 4.94 -7.02
C LEU A 185 8.28 5.65 -7.67
N ILE A 186 9.16 4.92 -8.35
CA ILE A 186 10.32 5.51 -9.05
C ILE A 186 9.86 6.42 -10.21
N ALA A 187 8.90 5.96 -11.02
CA ALA A 187 8.34 6.77 -12.09
C ALA A 187 7.71 8.07 -11.54
N THR A 188 7.06 8.00 -10.37
CA THR A 188 6.48 9.18 -9.71
C THR A 188 7.55 10.17 -9.31
N ALA A 189 8.67 9.71 -8.72
CA ALA A 189 9.80 10.57 -8.37
C ALA A 189 10.36 11.33 -9.60
N VAL A 190 10.47 10.63 -10.72
CA VAL A 190 10.91 11.25 -11.99
C VAL A 190 9.87 12.26 -12.48
N LEU A 191 8.58 11.90 -12.51
CA LEU A 191 7.52 12.77 -13.05
C LEU A 191 7.35 14.06 -12.24
N ILE A 192 7.50 14.02 -10.91
CA ILE A 192 7.39 15.22 -10.05
C ILE A 192 8.40 16.31 -10.49
N ARG A 193 9.56 15.94 -11.02
CA ARG A 193 10.58 16.89 -11.49
C ARG A 193 10.17 17.69 -12.73
N PHE A 194 9.20 17.19 -13.50
CA PHE A 194 8.76 17.80 -14.77
C PHE A 194 7.39 18.49 -14.67
N ILE A 195 6.79 18.53 -13.48
CA ILE A 195 5.49 19.15 -13.22
C ILE A 195 5.63 20.35 -12.30
#